data_3fdd26d32cdc3743069c06b7086117d2
#
_entry.id   3fdd26d32cdc3743069c06b7086117d2
#
_cell.length_a   1.000
_cell.length_b   1.000
_cell.length_c   1.000
_cell.angle_alpha   90.00
_cell.angle_beta   90.00
_cell.angle_gamma   90.00
#
_symmetry.space_group_name_H-M   'P 1'
#
loop_
_entity.id
_entity.type
_entity.pdbx_description
1 polymer ?
#
loop_
_entity_poly.entity_id
_entity_poly.type
_entity_poly.pdbx_seq_one_letter_code
_entity_poly.pdbx_strand_id
1 'polypeptide(L)'
;MHIIDVFGGERLPVSFEIFPPKGDLPVEEAREVIGGLAPLSPSFVSVTYSAGGSGNSSRTIDVAKMAQDEYDLNMMAHLTCMNADRAGIDSVLASMKAAGIENVLALRGDAVPGATPKDFKFAKDLIPVAREAGFCVGARRIRKDISIASISTRAFAI
;
A
#
# COMPACT_ATOMS: atom_id res chain seq x y z
N MET A 1 4.31 11.12 8.33
CA MET A 1 3.10 11.99 8.22
C MET A 1 1.92 11.15 7.76
N HIS A 2 0.77 11.27 8.40
CA HIS A 2 -0.42 10.55 7.98
C HIS A 2 -0.97 11.11 6.66
N ILE A 3 -1.30 10.21 5.72
CA ILE A 3 -1.82 10.62 4.40
C ILE A 3 -3.19 11.32 4.53
N ILE A 4 -3.97 11.02 5.57
CA ILE A 4 -5.23 11.71 5.83
C ILE A 4 -5.03 13.24 5.97
N ASP A 5 -3.89 13.68 6.48
CA ASP A 5 -3.56 15.10 6.70
C ASP A 5 -3.26 15.85 5.39
N VAL A 6 -3.02 15.10 4.30
CA VAL A 6 -2.78 15.66 2.97
C VAL A 6 -4.09 16.13 2.31
N PHE A 7 -5.21 15.52 2.72
CA PHE A 7 -6.54 15.86 2.22
C PHE A 7 -7.18 16.94 3.10
N GLY A 8 -7.52 18.07 2.56
CA GLY A 8 -8.15 19.17 3.30
C GLY A 8 -7.41 20.50 3.15
N GLY A 9 -6.28 20.50 2.48
CA GLY A 9 -5.60 21.70 2.04
C GLY A 9 -6.21 22.31 0.78
N GLU A 10 -5.79 23.53 0.43
CA GLU A 10 -6.23 24.23 -0.79
C GLU A 10 -5.69 23.60 -2.08
N ARG A 11 -4.61 22.81 -1.99
CA ARG A 11 -3.99 22.14 -3.15
C ARG A 11 -4.55 20.74 -3.33
N LEU A 12 -4.79 20.36 -4.59
CA LEU A 12 -5.10 18.96 -4.93
C LEU A 12 -3.87 18.10 -4.66
N PRO A 13 -4.00 17.03 -3.83
CA PRO A 13 -2.90 16.11 -3.62
C PRO A 13 -2.61 15.33 -4.90
N VAL A 14 -1.34 15.23 -5.24
CA VAL A 14 -0.83 14.40 -6.34
C VAL A 14 -0.07 13.24 -5.73
N SER A 15 -0.38 12.03 -6.16
CA SER A 15 0.31 10.83 -5.72
C SER A 15 0.69 9.95 -6.90
N PHE A 16 1.72 9.14 -6.70
CA PHE A 16 2.13 8.12 -7.65
C PHE A 16 2.00 6.74 -7.01
N GLU A 17 1.78 5.74 -7.85
CA GLU A 17 1.81 4.35 -7.45
C GLU A 17 2.95 3.67 -8.20
N ILE A 18 3.80 2.96 -7.47
CA ILE A 18 4.93 2.22 -8.02
C ILE A 18 4.82 0.74 -7.67
N PHE A 19 5.43 -0.07 -8.51
CA PHE A 19 5.55 -1.51 -8.29
C PHE A 19 6.95 -1.82 -7.78
N PRO A 20 7.10 -2.66 -6.74
CA PRO A 20 8.42 -3.15 -6.39
C PRO A 20 8.99 -3.99 -7.55
N PRO A 21 10.31 -4.03 -7.72
CA PRO A 21 10.95 -4.86 -8.74
C PRO A 21 10.50 -6.31 -8.65
N LYS A 22 10.26 -6.95 -9.79
CA LYS A 22 9.75 -8.33 -9.86
C LYS A 22 10.88 -9.35 -9.75
N GLY A 23 10.54 -10.53 -9.22
CA GLY A 23 11.47 -11.66 -9.12
C GLY A 23 12.69 -11.30 -8.28
N ASP A 24 13.89 -11.60 -8.79
CA ASP A 24 15.17 -11.38 -8.11
C ASP A 24 15.83 -10.03 -8.48
N LEU A 25 15.10 -9.15 -9.21
CA LEU A 25 15.62 -7.84 -9.54
C LEU A 25 15.95 -7.03 -8.27
N PRO A 26 17.06 -6.31 -8.24
CA PRO A 26 17.48 -5.57 -7.06
C PRO A 26 16.52 -4.38 -6.76
N VAL A 27 16.40 -4.01 -5.51
CA VAL A 27 15.61 -2.85 -5.05
C VAL A 27 16.14 -1.55 -5.66
N GLU A 28 17.40 -1.53 -6.06
CA GLU A 28 18.07 -0.41 -6.74
C GLU A 28 17.37 0.04 -8.02
N GLU A 29 16.66 -0.86 -8.72
CA GLU A 29 15.85 -0.46 -9.90
C GLU A 29 14.69 0.49 -9.50
N ALA A 30 14.11 0.30 -8.32
CA ALA A 30 13.10 1.21 -7.81
C ALA A 30 13.69 2.58 -7.46
N ARG A 31 14.96 2.65 -7.08
CA ARG A 31 15.66 3.90 -6.72
C ARG A 31 15.70 4.89 -7.88
N GLU A 32 15.98 4.41 -9.09
CA GLU A 32 15.99 5.26 -10.29
C GLU A 32 14.61 5.87 -10.55
N VAL A 33 13.57 5.06 -10.48
CA VAL A 33 12.17 5.52 -10.66
C VAL A 33 11.80 6.55 -9.59
N ILE A 34 12.10 6.25 -8.32
CA ILE A 34 11.79 7.12 -7.19
C ILE A 34 12.57 8.44 -7.28
N GLY A 35 13.85 8.37 -7.66
CA GLY A 35 14.68 9.55 -7.89
C GLY A 35 14.13 10.47 -8.99
N GLY A 36 13.48 9.90 -10.01
CA GLY A 36 12.78 10.67 -11.04
C GLY A 36 11.45 11.28 -10.56
N LEU A 37 10.79 10.66 -9.57
CA LEU A 37 9.52 11.14 -9.01
C LEU A 37 9.70 12.19 -7.90
N ALA A 38 10.74 12.09 -7.10
CA ALA A 38 10.97 12.94 -5.94
C ALA A 38 10.98 14.45 -6.26
N PRO A 39 11.61 14.92 -7.38
CA PRO A 39 11.58 16.33 -7.75
C PRO A 39 10.18 16.88 -8.06
N LEU A 40 9.21 16.00 -8.37
CA LEU A 40 7.82 16.38 -8.63
C LEU A 40 7.06 16.69 -7.34
N SER A 41 7.69 16.51 -6.18
CA SER A 41 7.12 16.78 -4.85
C SER A 41 5.72 16.18 -4.66
N PRO A 42 5.55 14.86 -4.85
CA PRO A 42 4.26 14.23 -4.66
C PRO A 42 3.82 14.33 -3.19
N SER A 43 2.53 14.40 -2.97
CA SER A 43 1.94 14.41 -1.63
C SER A 43 2.20 13.09 -0.89
N PHE A 44 2.23 12.00 -1.62
CA PHE A 44 2.68 10.68 -1.18
C PHE A 44 2.95 9.77 -2.38
N VAL A 45 3.68 8.68 -2.15
CA VAL A 45 3.86 7.60 -3.12
C VAL A 45 3.39 6.29 -2.52
N SER A 46 2.62 5.51 -3.26
CA SER A 46 2.21 4.17 -2.83
C SER A 46 3.04 3.09 -3.50
N VAL A 47 3.33 2.04 -2.73
CA VAL A 47 4.04 0.84 -3.22
C VAL A 47 3.08 -0.34 -3.20
N THR A 48 2.91 -0.99 -4.36
CA THR A 48 2.00 -2.12 -4.47
C THR A 48 2.54 -3.35 -3.72
N TYR A 49 1.59 -4.16 -3.23
CA TYR A 49 1.90 -5.46 -2.66
C TYR A 49 1.81 -6.51 -3.76
N SER A 50 2.75 -7.44 -3.82
CA SER A 50 2.75 -8.47 -4.85
C SER A 50 1.44 -9.27 -4.86
N ALA A 51 0.80 -9.35 -6.01
CA ALA A 51 -0.38 -10.19 -6.20
C ALA A 51 0.00 -11.65 -5.99
N GLY A 52 -0.67 -12.33 -5.03
CA GLY A 52 -0.47 -13.76 -4.83
C GLY A 52 -0.08 -14.20 -3.43
N GLY A 53 0.12 -13.28 -2.47
CA GLY A 53 0.35 -13.64 -1.06
C GLY A 53 1.65 -14.42 -0.79
N SER A 54 2.47 -14.66 -1.80
CA SER A 54 3.72 -15.41 -1.66
C SER A 54 4.90 -14.47 -1.43
N GLY A 55 5.21 -14.20 -0.17
CA GLY A 55 6.57 -13.87 0.26
C GLY A 55 7.15 -12.48 -0.03
N ASN A 56 6.49 -11.58 -0.74
CA ASN A 56 7.07 -10.32 -1.19
C ASN A 56 6.72 -9.08 -0.32
N SER A 57 6.24 -9.29 0.89
CA SER A 57 6.04 -8.16 1.83
C SER A 57 7.34 -7.41 2.11
N SER A 58 8.47 -8.11 2.17
CA SER A 58 9.78 -7.50 2.37
C SER A 58 10.10 -6.46 1.30
N ARG A 59 9.91 -6.78 0.01
CA ARG A 59 10.22 -5.84 -1.08
C ARG A 59 9.38 -4.56 -1.05
N THR A 60 8.09 -4.67 -0.75
CA THR A 60 7.24 -3.48 -0.56
C THR A 60 7.78 -2.61 0.58
N ILE A 61 8.19 -3.24 1.67
CA ILE A 61 8.76 -2.56 2.84
C ILE A 61 10.12 -1.94 2.51
N ASP A 62 11.00 -2.70 1.83
CA ASP A 62 12.34 -2.23 1.48
C ASP A 62 12.29 -1.01 0.54
N VAL A 63 11.42 -1.06 -0.48
CA VAL A 63 11.21 0.07 -1.40
C VAL A 63 10.63 1.27 -0.68
N ALA A 64 9.61 1.08 0.17
CA ALA A 64 9.01 2.17 0.92
C ALA A 64 10.02 2.80 1.89
N LYS A 65 10.80 1.98 2.61
CA LYS A 65 11.84 2.46 3.51
C LYS A 65 12.91 3.25 2.77
N MET A 66 13.43 2.72 1.66
CA MET A 66 14.43 3.41 0.83
C MET A 66 13.91 4.79 0.36
N ALA A 67 12.65 4.85 -0.10
CA ALA A 67 12.05 6.11 -0.55
C ALA A 67 11.89 7.14 0.58
N GLN A 68 11.60 6.70 1.80
CA GLN A 68 11.56 7.57 2.97
C GLN A 68 12.96 8.06 3.36
N ASP A 69 13.92 7.14 3.46
CA ASP A 69 15.24 7.44 3.99
C ASP A 69 16.08 8.30 3.03
N GLU A 70 15.97 8.06 1.72
CA GLU A 70 16.83 8.70 0.72
C GLU A 70 16.19 9.93 0.06
N TYR A 71 14.86 10.00 0.01
CA TYR A 71 14.16 11.05 -0.74
C TYR A 71 13.12 11.82 0.09
N ASP A 72 13.00 11.53 1.39
CA ASP A 72 12.03 12.15 2.31
C ASP A 72 10.58 12.10 1.79
N LEU A 73 10.23 11.02 1.10
CA LEU A 73 8.91 10.84 0.53
C LEU A 73 7.95 10.24 1.56
N ASN A 74 6.72 10.76 1.59
CA ASN A 74 5.65 10.17 2.38
C ASN A 74 5.14 8.90 1.70
N MET A 75 5.28 7.76 2.33
CA MET A 75 5.00 6.47 1.71
C MET A 75 3.72 5.81 2.23
N MET A 76 3.00 5.13 1.33
CA MET A 76 1.88 4.24 1.63
C MET A 76 2.21 2.83 1.14
N ALA A 77 2.26 1.87 2.04
CA ALA A 77 2.42 0.47 1.66
C ALA A 77 1.06 -0.19 1.43
N HIS A 78 0.91 -0.90 0.30
CA HIS A 78 -0.25 -1.79 0.14
C HIS A 78 -0.10 -2.99 1.07
N LEU A 79 -1.22 -3.48 1.58
CA LEU A 79 -1.30 -4.71 2.39
C LEU A 79 -2.51 -5.51 1.96
N THR A 80 -2.30 -6.77 1.54
CA THR A 80 -3.37 -7.65 1.11
C THR A 80 -3.65 -8.73 2.16
N CYS A 81 -4.91 -9.13 2.31
CA CYS A 81 -5.31 -10.15 3.26
C CYS A 81 -5.63 -11.52 2.62
N MET A 82 -5.61 -11.63 1.30
CA MET A 82 -5.85 -12.92 0.65
C MET A 82 -4.78 -13.93 1.07
N ASN A 83 -5.21 -15.10 1.51
CA ASN A 83 -4.38 -16.21 2.03
C ASN A 83 -3.59 -15.91 3.32
N ALA A 84 -3.77 -14.74 3.92
CA ALA A 84 -3.12 -14.41 5.17
C ALA A 84 -3.95 -14.86 6.37
N ASP A 85 -3.28 -15.36 7.40
CA ASP A 85 -3.83 -15.52 8.74
C ASP A 85 -3.48 -14.31 9.62
N ARG A 86 -4.06 -14.26 10.79
CA ARG A 86 -3.85 -13.15 11.73
C ARG A 86 -2.38 -12.98 12.10
N ALA A 87 -1.68 -14.06 12.38
CA ALA A 87 -0.26 -14.00 12.75
C ALA A 87 0.61 -13.47 11.63
N GLY A 88 0.34 -13.85 10.38
CA GLY A 88 1.04 -13.33 9.21
C GLY A 88 0.82 -11.82 9.02
N ILE A 89 -0.42 -11.34 9.17
CA ILE A 89 -0.72 -9.91 9.10
C ILE A 89 -0.04 -9.14 10.23
N ASP A 90 -0.09 -9.63 11.46
CA ASP A 90 0.56 -8.99 12.61
C ASP A 90 2.08 -8.90 12.41
N SER A 91 2.72 -9.93 11.86
CA SER A 91 4.14 -9.94 11.53
C SER A 91 4.51 -8.90 10.45
N VAL A 92 3.71 -8.79 9.40
CA VAL A 92 3.94 -7.80 8.33
C VAL A 92 3.75 -6.38 8.85
N LEU A 93 2.70 -6.12 9.64
CA LEU A 93 2.47 -4.83 10.25
C LEU A 93 3.61 -4.44 11.20
N ALA A 94 4.13 -5.39 12.00
CA ALA A 94 5.29 -5.16 12.86
C ALA A 94 6.53 -4.77 12.04
N SER A 95 6.77 -5.45 10.90
CA SER A 95 7.88 -5.14 10.00
C SER A 95 7.73 -3.77 9.34
N MET A 96 6.53 -3.41 8.89
CA MET A 96 6.22 -2.08 8.35
C MET A 96 6.47 -0.98 9.40
N LYS A 97 6.05 -1.21 10.65
CA LYS A 97 6.26 -0.27 11.75
C LYS A 97 7.75 -0.10 12.06
N ALA A 98 8.51 -1.20 12.09
CA ALA A 98 9.96 -1.15 12.30
C ALA A 98 10.69 -0.40 11.16
N ALA A 99 10.14 -0.40 9.94
CA ALA A 99 10.64 0.36 8.81
C ALA A 99 10.17 1.83 8.80
N GLY A 100 9.41 2.30 9.81
CA GLY A 100 8.92 3.67 9.88
C GLY A 100 7.75 3.98 8.95
N ILE A 101 7.10 2.97 8.37
CA ILE A 101 5.92 3.16 7.52
C ILE A 101 4.72 3.48 8.42
N GLU A 102 4.03 4.58 8.14
CA GLU A 102 2.88 5.05 8.92
C GLU A 102 1.54 4.83 8.21
N ASN A 103 1.56 4.62 6.88
CA ASN A 103 0.35 4.58 6.06
C ASN A 103 0.22 3.25 5.32
N VAL A 104 -0.96 2.64 5.41
CA VAL A 104 -1.26 1.35 4.78
C VAL A 104 -2.52 1.46 3.93
N LEU A 105 -2.48 0.94 2.71
CA LEU A 105 -3.67 0.71 1.90
C LEU A 105 -4.14 -0.74 2.08
N ALA A 106 -5.23 -0.91 2.79
CA ALA A 106 -5.83 -2.23 3.03
C ALA A 106 -6.59 -2.71 1.79
N LEU A 107 -6.17 -3.85 1.25
CA LEU A 107 -6.74 -4.48 0.06
C LEU A 107 -7.10 -5.95 0.36
N ARG A 108 -8.04 -6.50 -0.38
CA ARG A 108 -8.30 -7.94 -0.30
C ARG A 108 -7.16 -8.73 -0.95
N GLY A 109 -6.66 -8.24 -2.05
CA GLY A 109 -5.82 -8.99 -2.97
C GLY A 109 -6.63 -9.82 -3.96
N ASP A 110 -5.94 -10.33 -4.98
CA ASP A 110 -6.55 -11.17 -6.02
C ASP A 110 -6.70 -12.61 -5.56
N ALA A 111 -7.77 -13.25 -6.04
CA ALA A 111 -7.97 -14.66 -5.79
C ALA A 111 -6.96 -15.47 -6.63
N VAL A 112 -6.18 -16.29 -5.97
CA VAL A 112 -5.29 -17.26 -6.63
C VAL A 112 -6.03 -18.60 -6.70
N PRO A 113 -5.98 -19.33 -7.82
CA PRO A 113 -6.59 -20.66 -7.92
C PRO A 113 -6.14 -21.58 -6.77
N GLY A 114 -7.10 -22.19 -6.09
CA GLY A 114 -6.84 -23.04 -4.92
C GLY A 114 -6.63 -22.32 -3.59
N ALA A 115 -6.60 -21.00 -3.59
CA ALA A 115 -6.49 -20.22 -2.37
C ALA A 115 -7.84 -20.05 -1.68
N THR A 116 -7.90 -20.33 -0.40
CA THR A 116 -9.07 -20.08 0.45
C THR A 116 -8.79 -18.96 1.42
N PRO A 117 -9.73 -18.02 1.63
CA PRO A 117 -9.58 -17.03 2.70
C PRO A 117 -9.39 -17.75 4.03
N LYS A 118 -8.38 -17.31 4.80
CA LYS A 118 -8.16 -17.77 6.17
C LYS A 118 -8.97 -16.88 7.15
N ASP A 119 -8.30 -16.06 7.94
CA ASP A 119 -8.94 -15.21 8.95
C ASP A 119 -9.59 -13.96 8.35
N PHE A 120 -9.17 -13.55 7.14
CA PHE A 120 -9.64 -12.35 6.46
C PHE A 120 -10.31 -12.69 5.14
N LYS A 121 -11.57 -12.28 4.96
CA LYS A 121 -12.31 -12.49 3.71
C LYS A 121 -12.30 -11.25 2.81
N PHE A 122 -12.26 -10.08 3.41
CA PHE A 122 -12.35 -8.79 2.71
C PHE A 122 -11.37 -7.77 3.31
N ALA A 123 -11.01 -6.76 2.52
CA ALA A 123 -10.19 -5.64 3.00
C ALA A 123 -10.74 -4.98 4.27
N LYS A 124 -12.06 -4.92 4.43
CA LYS A 124 -12.70 -4.35 5.63
C LYS A 124 -12.33 -5.09 6.92
N ASP A 125 -12.00 -6.36 6.82
CA ASP A 125 -11.64 -7.18 7.99
C ASP A 125 -10.20 -6.86 8.46
N LEU A 126 -9.36 -6.34 7.54
CA LEU A 126 -7.98 -5.93 7.79
C LEU A 126 -7.90 -4.53 8.43
N ILE A 127 -8.85 -3.64 8.12
CA ILE A 127 -8.82 -2.24 8.56
C ILE A 127 -8.68 -2.09 10.09
N PRO A 128 -9.51 -2.75 10.93
CA PRO A 128 -9.39 -2.60 12.38
C PRO A 128 -8.04 -3.07 12.89
N VAL A 129 -7.52 -4.17 12.35
CA VAL A 129 -6.23 -4.73 12.76
C VAL A 129 -5.07 -3.76 12.49
N ALA A 130 -5.04 -3.17 11.28
CA ALA A 130 -4.00 -2.20 10.93
C ALA A 130 -4.14 -0.90 11.75
N ARG A 131 -5.38 -0.46 12.06
CA ARG A 131 -5.61 0.69 12.94
C ARG A 131 -5.16 0.45 14.39
N GLU A 132 -5.47 -0.72 14.95
CA GLU A 132 -5.01 -1.12 16.28
C GLU A 132 -3.48 -1.16 16.37
N ALA A 133 -2.80 -1.53 15.26
CA ALA A 133 -1.35 -1.47 15.14
C ALA A 133 -0.80 -0.04 14.99
N GLY A 134 -1.66 0.99 14.89
CA GLY A 134 -1.30 2.41 14.88
C GLY A 134 -1.03 2.98 13.50
N PHE A 135 -1.54 2.36 12.42
CA PHE A 135 -1.41 2.88 11.06
C PHE A 135 -2.54 3.83 10.66
N CYS A 136 -2.22 4.81 9.84
CA CYS A 136 -3.20 5.49 9.01
C CYS A 136 -3.62 4.53 7.88
N VAL A 137 -4.92 4.20 7.82
CA VAL A 137 -5.41 3.15 6.92
C VAL A 137 -6.32 3.72 5.85
N GLY A 138 -5.89 3.61 4.60
CA GLY A 138 -6.72 3.78 3.41
C GLY A 138 -7.36 2.45 3.00
N ALA A 139 -8.52 2.52 2.35
CA ALA A 139 -9.17 1.36 1.77
C ALA A 139 -9.92 1.75 0.48
N ARG A 140 -9.96 0.82 -0.48
CA ARG A 140 -10.74 1.02 -1.70
C ARG A 140 -12.18 0.55 -1.50
N ARG A 141 -13.14 1.44 -1.70
CA ARG A 141 -14.55 1.08 -1.80
C ARG A 141 -14.90 0.75 -3.25
N ILE A 142 -15.26 -0.50 -3.53
CA ILE A 142 -15.81 -0.90 -4.84
C ILE A 142 -17.33 -0.68 -4.77
N ARG A 143 -17.85 0.27 -5.55
CA ARG A 143 -19.29 0.37 -5.80
C ARG A 143 -19.64 -0.60 -6.93
N LYS A 144 -20.65 -1.44 -6.71
CA LYS A 144 -21.12 -2.43 -7.71
C LYS A 144 -21.76 -1.80 -8.96
N ASP A 145 -22.10 -0.52 -8.91
CA ASP A 145 -22.97 0.12 -9.88
C ASP A 145 -22.25 1.12 -10.81
N ILE A 146 -20.92 1.07 -10.91
CA ILE A 146 -20.17 1.95 -11.82
C ILE A 146 -19.74 1.11 -13.03
N SER A 147 -20.36 1.38 -14.17
CA SER A 147 -19.89 0.93 -15.47
C SER A 147 -18.46 1.43 -15.73
N ILE A 148 -17.63 0.59 -16.37
CA ILE A 148 -16.20 0.79 -16.58
C ILE A 148 -15.83 2.12 -17.29
N ALA A 149 -16.79 2.79 -17.90
CA ALA A 149 -16.59 4.04 -18.62
C ALA A 149 -16.35 5.29 -17.74
N SER A 150 -16.47 5.18 -16.40
CA SER A 150 -16.35 6.33 -15.48
C SER A 150 -15.17 6.23 -14.48
N ILE A 151 -14.16 5.40 -14.73
CA ILE A 151 -13.04 5.15 -13.80
C ILE A 151 -11.86 6.13 -14.01
N SER A 152 -12.08 7.21 -14.70
CA SER A 152 -11.10 8.29 -14.71
C SER A 152 -11.46 9.30 -13.62
N THR A 153 -10.79 9.32 -12.49
CA THR A 153 -10.70 10.46 -11.58
C THR A 153 -11.46 10.46 -10.24
N ARG A 154 -12.11 9.41 -9.74
CA ARG A 154 -12.71 9.50 -8.39
C ARG A 154 -12.71 8.17 -7.66
N ALA A 155 -11.71 7.91 -6.86
CA ALA A 155 -11.85 6.92 -5.79
C ALA A 155 -10.77 6.99 -4.71
N PHE A 156 -10.69 8.08 -4.00
CA PHE A 156 -10.28 8.02 -2.61
C PHE A 156 -11.48 8.45 -1.77
N ALA A 157 -12.21 7.49 -1.23
CA ALA A 157 -13.13 7.73 -0.13
C ALA A 157 -12.40 7.33 1.15
N ILE A 158 -12.08 8.31 1.95
CA ILE A 158 -11.57 8.23 3.30
C ILE A 158 -12.66 7.66 4.21
#